data_4dd57d29a75eed9f5ba43563bb2bbd8d
#
_entry.id   4dd57d29a75eed9f5ba43563bb2bbd8d
#
_cell.length_a   1.000
_cell.length_b   1.000
_cell.length_c   1.000
_cell.angle_alpha   90.00
_cell.angle_beta   90.00
_cell.angle_gamma   90.00
#
_symmetry.space_group_name_H-M   'P 1'
#
loop_
_entity.id
_entity.type
_entity.pdbx_description
1 polymer ?
#
loop_
_entity_poly.entity_id
_entity_poly.type
_entity_poly.pdbx_seq_one_letter_code
_entity_poly.pdbx_strand_id
1 'polypeptide(L)'
;YNGLINEVKSEGRVENLEKNSLVQNMEGTIGIGHVRWATHGLPNSINAHPHSSQNVSVVHNGIIENSTILKKFLIGKGHKFKSQTDTEVIVHLITENLKTENIVNSIQKTLKSLHGSFALGIIFKDQPDLIVGARRGSPLAVGYGPNENYLGSDSYALKSMTNKITYLNDGEFCIIKKDHVEFFSEEGTKINKKV
;
A
#
# COMPACT_ATOMS: atom_id res chain seq x y z
N TYR A 1 3.03 12.82 -16.41
CA TYR A 1 2.67 11.44 -16.06
C TYR A 1 3.02 10.49 -17.20
N ASN A 2 3.97 9.56 -16.98
CA ASN A 2 4.46 8.61 -17.99
C ASN A 2 4.04 7.16 -17.68
N GLY A 3 3.01 6.94 -16.85
CA GLY A 3 2.60 5.62 -16.37
C GLY A 3 3.60 4.97 -15.42
N LEU A 4 4.61 5.70 -14.96
CA LEU A 4 5.67 5.20 -14.10
C LEU A 4 5.38 5.50 -12.62
N ILE A 5 5.90 4.65 -11.74
CA ILE A 5 5.95 4.92 -10.30
C ILE A 5 7.26 5.65 -10.02
N ASN A 6 7.16 6.88 -9.51
CA ASN A 6 8.29 7.63 -9.00
C ASN A 6 8.38 7.46 -7.49
N GLU A 7 9.58 7.26 -6.95
CA GLU A 7 9.82 6.99 -5.54
C GLU A 7 10.93 7.89 -5.01
N VAL A 8 10.68 8.53 -3.86
CA VAL A 8 11.71 9.26 -3.12
C VAL A 8 11.66 8.83 -1.67
N LYS A 9 12.83 8.57 -1.09
CA LYS A 9 13.02 8.22 0.32
C LYS A 9 14.03 9.17 0.94
N SER A 10 13.83 9.49 2.22
CA SER A 10 14.77 10.30 3.01
C SER A 10 14.88 9.74 4.41
N GLU A 11 16.06 9.80 4.97
CA GLU A 11 16.31 9.46 6.37
C GLU A 11 16.04 10.69 7.25
N GLY A 12 15.64 10.44 8.51
CA GLY A 12 15.40 11.47 9.49
C GLY A 12 13.98 12.03 9.47
N ARG A 13 13.84 13.34 9.60
CA ARG A 13 12.53 14.00 9.73
C ARG A 13 11.83 14.18 8.39
N VAL A 14 10.51 14.28 8.42
CA VAL A 14 9.66 14.54 7.22
C VAL A 14 10.10 15.81 6.49
N GLU A 15 10.51 16.84 7.22
CA GLU A 15 11.06 18.08 6.65
C GLU A 15 12.24 17.87 5.69
N ASN A 16 13.04 16.80 5.89
CA ASN A 16 14.13 16.46 4.98
C ASN A 16 13.58 15.92 3.64
N LEU A 17 12.48 15.20 3.70
CA LEU A 17 11.79 14.70 2.51
C LEU A 17 11.15 15.87 1.75
N GLU A 18 10.46 16.78 2.44
CA GLU A 18 9.81 17.96 1.85
C GLU A 18 10.79 18.89 1.13
N LYS A 19 12.00 19.04 1.67
CA LYS A 19 13.08 19.87 1.08
C LYS A 19 13.78 19.19 -0.10
N ASN A 20 13.50 17.91 -0.36
CA ASN A 20 14.11 17.20 -1.47
C ASN A 20 13.54 17.70 -2.80
N SER A 21 14.41 18.19 -3.67
CA SER A 21 14.02 18.74 -4.99
C SER A 21 13.28 17.72 -5.86
N LEU A 22 13.55 16.43 -5.70
CA LEU A 22 12.83 15.38 -6.42
C LEU A 22 11.36 15.30 -5.97
N VAL A 23 11.08 15.48 -4.68
CA VAL A 23 9.69 15.53 -4.16
C VAL A 23 8.96 16.77 -4.66
N GLN A 24 9.63 17.93 -4.63
CA GLN A 24 9.03 19.19 -5.08
C GLN A 24 8.68 19.21 -6.57
N ASN A 25 9.36 18.40 -7.38
CA ASN A 25 9.13 18.25 -8.80
C ASN A 25 8.36 16.97 -9.17
N MET A 26 7.82 16.24 -8.18
CA MET A 26 6.98 15.07 -8.42
C MET A 26 5.63 15.48 -8.97
N GLU A 27 5.31 14.97 -10.16
CA GLU A 27 3.99 15.10 -10.76
C GLU A 27 3.23 13.80 -10.66
N GLY A 28 1.92 13.87 -10.34
CA GLY A 28 1.08 12.68 -10.24
C GLY A 28 -0.33 13.02 -9.77
N THR A 29 -1.27 12.14 -10.05
CA THR A 29 -2.68 12.25 -9.63
C THR A 29 -3.00 11.39 -8.42
N ILE A 30 -2.12 10.44 -8.10
CA ILE A 30 -2.20 9.58 -6.91
C ILE A 30 -0.82 9.49 -6.24
N GLY A 31 -0.81 9.22 -4.95
CA GLY A 31 0.43 9.00 -4.20
C GLY A 31 0.18 8.20 -2.93
N ILE A 32 1.20 7.51 -2.47
CA ILE A 32 1.25 6.87 -1.16
C ILE A 32 2.48 7.38 -0.40
N GLY A 33 2.34 7.56 0.90
CA GLY A 33 3.42 8.02 1.76
C GLY A 33 3.44 7.28 3.09
N HIS A 34 4.61 7.23 3.74
CA HIS A 34 4.77 6.52 4.99
C HIS A 34 5.88 7.13 5.84
N VAL A 35 5.62 7.29 7.13
CA VAL A 35 6.63 7.64 8.14
C VAL A 35 6.95 6.36 8.90
N ARG A 36 8.07 5.73 8.57
CA ARG A 36 8.42 4.41 9.08
C ARG A 36 8.67 4.42 10.60
N TRP A 37 8.00 3.50 11.32
CA TRP A 37 8.41 3.06 12.63
C TRP A 37 9.16 1.74 12.49
N ALA A 38 10.47 1.72 12.72
CA ALA A 38 11.31 0.57 12.41
C ALA A 38 11.02 -0.63 13.33
N THR A 39 10.47 -1.70 12.77
CA THR A 39 10.25 -3.00 13.45
C THR A 39 11.24 -4.06 12.96
N HIS A 40 11.58 -4.06 11.67
CA HIS A 40 12.49 -4.99 11.00
C HIS A 40 13.52 -4.22 10.17
N GLY A 41 14.81 -4.58 10.31
CA GLY A 41 15.93 -3.96 9.60
C GLY A 41 16.31 -2.56 10.12
N LEU A 42 17.48 -2.11 9.72
CA LEU A 42 18.04 -0.81 10.12
C LEU A 42 17.18 0.35 9.60
N PRO A 43 17.10 1.49 10.33
CA PRO A 43 16.42 2.69 9.88
C PRO A 43 17.25 3.43 8.81
N ASN A 44 17.23 2.92 7.59
CA ASN A 44 17.91 3.48 6.43
C ASN A 44 16.96 3.56 5.22
N SER A 45 17.38 4.22 4.16
CA SER A 45 16.60 4.43 2.94
C SER A 45 16.21 3.11 2.24
N ILE A 46 17.04 2.07 2.29
CA ILE A 46 16.74 0.76 1.68
C ILE A 46 15.53 0.09 2.35
N ASN A 47 15.43 0.23 3.67
CA ASN A 47 14.36 -0.34 4.49
C ASN A 47 13.18 0.63 4.69
N ALA A 48 13.28 1.88 4.22
CA ALA A 48 12.17 2.82 4.26
C ALA A 48 11.09 2.45 3.25
N HIS A 49 9.83 2.75 3.60
CA HIS A 49 8.72 2.65 2.66
C HIS A 49 8.72 3.82 1.66
N PRO A 50 8.07 3.65 0.51
CA PRO A 50 7.43 2.43 0.02
C PRO A 50 8.45 1.35 -0.37
N HIS A 51 8.00 0.08 -0.47
CA HIS A 51 8.73 -0.97 -1.16
C HIS A 51 8.12 -1.17 -2.54
N SER A 52 8.96 -1.29 -3.56
CA SER A 52 8.50 -1.28 -4.95
C SER A 52 9.13 -2.40 -5.77
N SER A 53 8.33 -2.97 -6.66
CA SER A 53 8.76 -3.74 -7.81
C SER A 53 8.68 -2.86 -9.08
N GLN A 54 8.86 -3.47 -10.24
CA GLN A 54 8.67 -2.75 -11.51
C GLN A 54 7.21 -2.26 -11.71
N ASN A 55 6.22 -2.95 -11.14
CA ASN A 55 4.80 -2.74 -11.42
C ASN A 55 3.96 -2.32 -10.22
N VAL A 56 4.47 -2.43 -9.00
CA VAL A 56 3.71 -2.25 -7.76
C VAL A 56 4.55 -1.50 -6.74
N SER A 57 3.92 -0.58 -6.01
CA SER A 57 4.52 0.08 -4.84
C SER A 57 3.59 -0.05 -3.64
N VAL A 58 4.15 -0.35 -2.46
CA VAL A 58 3.41 -0.69 -1.24
C VAL A 58 3.95 0.08 -0.04
N VAL A 59 3.04 0.66 0.75
CA VAL A 59 3.30 1.09 2.12
C VAL A 59 2.54 0.17 3.08
N HIS A 60 3.11 -0.10 4.26
CA HIS A 60 2.60 -1.09 5.21
C HIS A 60 2.79 -0.65 6.65
N ASN A 61 1.71 -0.72 7.43
CA ASN A 61 1.72 -0.68 8.88
C ASN A 61 1.37 -2.08 9.40
N GLY A 62 2.20 -2.65 10.25
CA GLY A 62 1.98 -3.96 10.84
C GLY A 62 3.20 -4.89 10.75
N ILE A 63 2.95 -6.19 10.85
CA ILE A 63 3.99 -7.24 10.81
C ILE A 63 3.46 -8.45 10.03
N ILE A 64 4.23 -8.90 9.04
CA ILE A 64 3.96 -10.13 8.29
C ILE A 64 4.75 -11.28 8.92
N GLU A 65 4.08 -12.05 9.75
CA GLU A 65 4.69 -13.12 10.57
C GLU A 65 5.30 -14.25 9.73
N ASN A 66 4.68 -14.58 8.60
CA ASN A 66 5.17 -15.63 7.69
C ASN A 66 6.10 -15.10 6.59
N SER A 67 6.63 -13.88 6.72
CA SER A 67 7.50 -13.24 5.72
C SER A 67 8.70 -14.09 5.32
N THR A 68 9.34 -14.79 6.26
CA THR A 68 10.50 -15.65 5.96
C THR A 68 10.14 -16.82 5.03
N ILE A 69 8.97 -17.44 5.22
CA ILE A 69 8.49 -18.54 4.37
C ILE A 69 8.17 -18.02 2.98
N LEU A 70 7.43 -16.91 2.92
CA LEU A 70 7.05 -16.26 1.66
C LEU A 70 8.28 -15.79 0.88
N LYS A 71 9.28 -15.25 1.56
CA LYS A 71 10.55 -14.83 0.94
C LYS A 71 11.27 -16.00 0.27
N LYS A 72 11.38 -17.15 0.94
CA LYS A 72 11.98 -18.35 0.36
C LYS A 72 11.24 -18.82 -0.90
N PHE A 73 9.90 -18.86 -0.83
CA PHE A 73 9.06 -19.21 -1.97
C PHE A 73 9.28 -18.26 -3.16
N LEU A 74 9.28 -16.95 -2.92
CA LEU A 74 9.42 -15.92 -3.95
C LEU A 74 10.84 -15.90 -4.55
N ILE A 75 11.88 -16.16 -3.76
CA ILE A 75 13.25 -16.35 -4.29
C ILE A 75 13.28 -17.55 -5.24
N GLY A 76 12.62 -18.65 -4.90
CA GLY A 76 12.46 -19.82 -5.80
C GLY A 76 11.72 -19.49 -7.11
N LYS A 77 10.91 -18.44 -7.13
CA LYS A 77 10.23 -17.90 -8.32
C LYS A 77 11.07 -16.86 -9.08
N GLY A 78 12.29 -16.57 -8.62
CA GLY A 78 13.21 -15.64 -9.27
C GLY A 78 13.13 -14.19 -8.78
N HIS A 79 12.34 -13.90 -7.74
CA HIS A 79 12.30 -12.56 -7.15
C HIS A 79 13.58 -12.24 -6.38
N LYS A 80 14.07 -11.01 -6.54
CA LYS A 80 15.26 -10.51 -5.85
C LYS A 80 14.85 -9.52 -4.77
N PHE A 81 15.22 -9.79 -3.54
CA PHE A 81 14.97 -8.95 -2.38
C PHE A 81 16.14 -7.98 -2.14
N LYS A 82 15.81 -6.73 -1.85
CA LYS A 82 16.76 -5.66 -1.58
C LYS A 82 16.79 -5.25 -0.12
N SER A 83 15.63 -5.34 0.57
CA SER A 83 15.48 -4.88 1.93
C SER A 83 15.51 -6.02 2.96
N GLN A 84 15.61 -5.61 4.22
CA GLN A 84 15.51 -6.50 5.37
C GLN A 84 14.11 -6.53 5.98
N THR A 85 13.14 -5.84 5.34
CA THR A 85 11.78 -5.72 5.86
C THR A 85 10.91 -6.91 5.48
N ASP A 86 9.91 -7.16 6.27
CA ASP A 86 8.85 -8.10 6.00
C ASP A 86 7.89 -7.60 4.90
N THR A 87 7.81 -6.30 4.68
CA THR A 87 6.93 -5.67 3.70
C THR A 87 7.26 -6.06 2.25
N GLU A 88 8.53 -6.27 1.93
CA GLU A 88 8.95 -6.55 0.55
C GLU A 88 8.35 -7.84 -0.01
N VAL A 89 7.96 -8.81 0.85
CA VAL A 89 7.26 -10.02 0.38
C VAL A 89 5.88 -9.69 -0.21
N ILE A 90 5.20 -8.66 0.29
CA ILE A 90 3.87 -8.23 -0.20
C ILE A 90 4.00 -7.76 -1.65
N VAL A 91 4.99 -6.91 -1.92
CA VAL A 91 5.27 -6.39 -3.27
C VAL A 91 5.48 -7.52 -4.26
N HIS A 92 6.31 -8.49 -3.89
CA HIS A 92 6.64 -9.61 -4.77
C HIS A 92 5.48 -10.60 -4.92
N LEU A 93 4.65 -10.82 -3.89
CA LEU A 93 3.43 -11.63 -4.00
C LEU A 93 2.42 -11.02 -4.98
N ILE A 94 2.16 -9.71 -4.84
CA ILE A 94 1.26 -9.00 -5.76
C ILE A 94 1.81 -9.08 -7.18
N THR A 95 3.11 -8.83 -7.36
CA THR A 95 3.78 -8.89 -8.67
C THR A 95 3.66 -10.29 -9.29
N GLU A 96 3.82 -11.35 -8.49
CA GLU A 96 3.69 -12.73 -8.98
C GLU A 96 2.25 -13.05 -9.39
N ASN A 97 1.27 -12.66 -8.56
CA ASN A 97 -0.14 -12.90 -8.83
C ASN A 97 -0.65 -12.11 -10.06
N LEU A 98 -0.15 -10.90 -10.29
CA LEU A 98 -0.51 -10.09 -11.45
C LEU A 98 -0.08 -10.70 -12.80
N LYS A 99 0.79 -11.72 -12.82
CA LYS A 99 1.14 -12.43 -14.05
C LYS A 99 -0.03 -13.19 -14.66
N THR A 100 -0.98 -13.61 -13.84
CA THR A 100 -2.12 -14.46 -14.24
C THR A 100 -3.48 -13.91 -13.82
N GLU A 101 -3.53 -12.90 -12.96
CA GLU A 101 -4.75 -12.40 -12.35
C GLU A 101 -4.96 -10.90 -12.63
N ASN A 102 -6.21 -10.46 -12.58
CA ASN A 102 -6.52 -9.04 -12.48
C ASN A 102 -6.17 -8.49 -11.07
N ILE A 103 -6.25 -7.17 -10.90
CA ILE A 103 -5.88 -6.50 -9.64
C ILE A 103 -6.70 -7.05 -8.45
N VAL A 104 -8.02 -7.18 -8.56
CA VAL A 104 -8.89 -7.66 -7.47
C VAL A 104 -8.47 -9.06 -7.02
N ASN A 105 -8.34 -9.99 -7.96
CA ASN A 105 -7.95 -11.37 -7.68
C ASN A 105 -6.51 -11.46 -7.15
N SER A 106 -5.59 -10.65 -7.69
CA SER A 106 -4.21 -10.58 -7.22
C SER A 106 -4.13 -10.12 -5.76
N ILE A 107 -4.89 -9.09 -5.40
CA ILE A 107 -4.97 -8.61 -4.02
C ILE A 107 -5.58 -9.69 -3.13
N GLN A 108 -6.71 -10.27 -3.50
CA GLN A 108 -7.37 -11.34 -2.75
C GLN A 108 -6.42 -12.52 -2.47
N LYS A 109 -5.74 -13.03 -3.50
CA LYS A 109 -4.76 -14.12 -3.35
C LYS A 109 -3.60 -13.74 -2.44
N THR A 110 -3.12 -12.51 -2.57
CA THR A 110 -2.05 -12.00 -1.71
C THR A 110 -2.51 -11.97 -0.25
N LEU A 111 -3.66 -11.35 0.06
CA LEU A 111 -4.16 -11.21 1.43
C LEU A 111 -4.38 -12.57 2.11
N LYS A 112 -4.89 -13.57 1.37
CA LYS A 112 -5.03 -14.95 1.87
C LYS A 112 -3.70 -15.63 2.20
N SER A 113 -2.62 -15.23 1.54
CA SER A 113 -1.28 -15.79 1.78
C SER A 113 -0.55 -15.12 2.94
N LEU A 114 -0.98 -13.93 3.39
CA LEU A 114 -0.34 -13.18 4.46
C LEU A 114 -0.86 -13.63 5.83
N HIS A 115 0.06 -13.86 6.79
CA HIS A 115 -0.26 -14.06 8.20
C HIS A 115 0.28 -12.86 9.00
N GLY A 116 -0.46 -12.49 10.06
CA GLY A 116 -0.13 -11.35 10.91
C GLY A 116 -1.04 -10.15 10.70
N SER A 117 -0.62 -8.98 11.16
CA SER A 117 -1.39 -7.74 11.06
C SER A 117 -0.85 -6.84 9.96
N PHE A 118 -1.76 -6.18 9.23
CA PHE A 118 -1.37 -5.23 8.21
C PHE A 118 -2.45 -4.17 7.92
N ALA A 119 -2.00 -2.98 7.58
CA ALA A 119 -2.74 -1.98 6.84
C ALA A 119 -1.87 -1.55 5.65
N LEU A 120 -2.40 -1.72 4.45
CA LEU A 120 -1.67 -1.55 3.19
C LEU A 120 -2.23 -0.38 2.39
N GLY A 121 -1.34 0.42 1.81
CA GLY A 121 -1.63 1.31 0.69
C GLY A 121 -0.81 0.87 -0.52
N ILE A 122 -1.47 0.65 -1.65
CA ILE A 122 -0.86 0.03 -2.82
C ILE A 122 -1.21 0.85 -4.06
N ILE A 123 -0.20 1.15 -4.88
CA ILE A 123 -0.37 1.73 -6.21
C ILE A 123 0.27 0.85 -7.27
N PHE A 124 -0.19 0.98 -8.50
CA PHE A 124 0.20 0.14 -9.63
C PHE A 124 0.71 0.99 -10.78
N LYS A 125 1.73 0.49 -11.45
CA LYS A 125 2.18 1.04 -12.73
C LYS A 125 1.01 0.99 -13.72
N ASP A 126 0.93 2.00 -14.58
CA ASP A 126 -0.11 2.10 -15.62
C ASP A 126 -1.57 2.17 -15.11
N GLN A 127 -1.76 2.41 -13.78
CA GLN A 127 -3.06 2.65 -13.14
C GLN A 127 -3.05 4.00 -12.40
N PRO A 128 -3.09 5.13 -13.13
CA PRO A 128 -2.87 6.47 -12.57
C PRO A 128 -4.01 7.00 -11.71
N ASP A 129 -5.10 6.29 -11.66
CA ASP A 129 -6.34 6.68 -10.98
C ASP A 129 -6.77 5.69 -9.89
N LEU A 130 -5.87 4.75 -9.50
CA LEU A 130 -6.25 3.64 -8.64
C LEU A 130 -5.29 3.49 -7.46
N ILE A 131 -5.86 3.51 -6.24
CA ILE A 131 -5.18 3.10 -5.00
C ILE A 131 -5.94 1.91 -4.42
N VAL A 132 -5.24 0.91 -3.93
CA VAL A 132 -5.82 -0.17 -3.14
C VAL A 132 -5.46 0.01 -1.68
N GLY A 133 -6.48 -0.05 -0.80
CA GLY A 133 -6.32 -0.17 0.64
C GLY A 133 -6.70 -1.57 1.09
N ALA A 134 -5.95 -2.20 2.00
CA ALA A 134 -6.30 -3.50 2.57
C ALA A 134 -5.93 -3.57 4.05
N ARG A 135 -6.72 -4.30 4.84
CA ARG A 135 -6.54 -4.31 6.28
C ARG A 135 -6.76 -5.68 6.92
N ARG A 136 -5.92 -6.01 7.91
CA ARG A 136 -6.15 -7.02 8.96
C ARG A 136 -5.38 -6.60 10.22
N GLY A 137 -6.05 -6.52 11.37
CA GLY A 137 -5.45 -6.12 12.66
C GLY A 137 -5.16 -4.61 12.76
N SER A 138 -4.30 -4.06 11.92
CA SER A 138 -3.97 -2.62 11.92
C SER A 138 -5.10 -1.78 11.33
N PRO A 139 -5.41 -0.59 11.88
CA PRO A 139 -6.50 0.25 11.39
C PRO A 139 -6.22 0.84 10.01
N LEU A 140 -7.30 1.03 9.23
CA LEU A 140 -7.27 1.70 7.93
C LEU A 140 -8.63 2.32 7.63
N ALA A 141 -8.63 3.56 7.16
CA ALA A 141 -9.81 4.34 6.85
C ALA A 141 -9.74 4.95 5.45
N VAL A 142 -10.89 5.03 4.80
CA VAL A 142 -11.11 5.80 3.57
C VAL A 142 -11.78 7.11 3.92
N GLY A 143 -11.26 8.22 3.42
CA GLY A 143 -11.88 9.53 3.48
C GLY A 143 -12.45 9.93 2.12
N TYR A 144 -13.56 10.65 2.11
CA TYR A 144 -14.24 11.10 0.90
C TYR A 144 -14.20 12.61 0.79
N GLY A 145 -13.69 13.12 -0.31
CA GLY A 145 -13.64 14.54 -0.65
C GLY A 145 -14.37 14.86 -1.95
N PRO A 146 -14.52 16.14 -2.29
CA PRO A 146 -15.07 16.56 -3.56
C PRO A 146 -14.04 16.28 -4.68
N ASN A 147 -14.36 15.34 -5.58
CA ASN A 147 -13.47 14.91 -6.68
C ASN A 147 -12.10 14.31 -6.28
N GLU A 148 -12.00 13.80 -5.08
CA GLU A 148 -10.82 13.09 -4.59
C GLU A 148 -11.18 12.19 -3.40
N ASN A 149 -10.41 11.14 -3.18
CA ASN A 149 -10.59 10.24 -2.05
C ASN A 149 -9.24 9.95 -1.40
N TYR A 150 -9.26 9.60 -0.13
CA TYR A 150 -8.08 9.48 0.71
C TYR A 150 -8.00 8.10 1.37
N LEU A 151 -6.80 7.66 1.67
CA LEU A 151 -6.52 6.51 2.50
C LEU A 151 -5.63 6.94 3.67
N GLY A 152 -6.02 6.61 4.89
CA GLY A 152 -5.26 6.94 6.09
C GLY A 152 -5.29 5.83 7.12
N SER A 153 -4.28 5.80 8.01
CA SER A 153 -4.22 4.82 9.09
C SER A 153 -5.38 4.97 10.08
N ASP A 154 -5.89 6.20 10.24
CA ASP A 154 -7.02 6.50 11.11
C ASP A 154 -7.73 7.81 10.70
N SER A 155 -8.82 8.12 11.40
CA SER A 155 -9.60 9.34 11.16
C SER A 155 -8.83 10.63 11.48
N TYR A 156 -7.89 10.58 12.42
CA TYR A 156 -7.10 11.76 12.78
C TYR A 156 -6.16 12.17 11.63
N ALA A 157 -5.58 11.18 10.94
CA ALA A 157 -4.75 11.42 9.76
C ALA A 157 -5.54 12.09 8.61
N LEU A 158 -6.86 11.89 8.56
CA LEU A 158 -7.75 12.40 7.51
C LEU A 158 -8.50 13.68 7.89
N LYS A 159 -8.45 14.08 9.17
CA LYS A 159 -9.28 15.16 9.75
C LYS A 159 -9.16 16.51 9.05
N SER A 160 -7.98 16.85 8.55
CA SER A 160 -7.75 18.12 7.84
C SER A 160 -8.32 18.13 6.42
N MET A 161 -8.65 16.96 5.86
CA MET A 161 -9.09 16.81 4.48
C MET A 161 -10.59 16.53 4.37
N THR A 162 -11.16 15.76 5.32
CA THR A 162 -12.57 15.39 5.26
C THR A 162 -13.13 14.94 6.61
N ASN A 163 -14.47 15.12 6.76
CA ASN A 163 -15.25 14.58 7.89
C ASN A 163 -16.06 13.32 7.49
N LYS A 164 -16.02 12.92 6.22
CA LYS A 164 -16.71 11.74 5.71
C LYS A 164 -15.74 10.58 5.64
N ILE A 165 -15.92 9.60 6.50
CA ILE A 165 -14.94 8.52 6.69
C ILE A 165 -15.63 7.18 6.80
N THR A 166 -15.05 6.16 6.18
CA THR A 166 -15.44 4.75 6.33
C THR A 166 -14.23 3.92 6.73
N TYR A 167 -14.33 3.17 7.83
CA TYR A 167 -13.31 2.23 8.23
C TYR A 167 -13.47 0.88 7.52
N LEU A 168 -12.34 0.29 7.14
CA LEU A 168 -12.32 -1.11 6.74
C LEU A 168 -12.45 -2.01 7.98
N ASN A 169 -13.16 -3.13 7.85
CA ASN A 169 -13.11 -4.22 8.81
C ASN A 169 -11.94 -5.17 8.52
N ASP A 170 -11.63 -6.06 9.44
CA ASP A 170 -10.58 -7.06 9.23
C ASP A 170 -10.89 -7.97 8.04
N GLY A 171 -9.87 -8.20 7.20
CA GLY A 171 -9.97 -8.97 5.97
C GLY A 171 -10.53 -8.19 4.77
N GLU A 172 -11.05 -6.99 4.98
CA GLU A 172 -11.55 -6.18 3.85
C GLU A 172 -10.43 -5.49 3.08
N PHE A 173 -10.71 -5.25 1.81
CA PHE A 173 -9.91 -4.34 0.98
C PHE A 173 -10.82 -3.42 0.15
N CYS A 174 -10.26 -2.32 -0.32
CA CYS A 174 -10.97 -1.35 -1.15
C CYS A 174 -10.14 -0.94 -2.36
N ILE A 175 -10.84 -0.57 -3.42
CA ILE A 175 -10.30 0.12 -4.58
C ILE A 175 -10.80 1.54 -4.54
N ILE A 176 -9.89 2.48 -4.49
CA ILE A 176 -10.14 3.91 -4.39
C ILE A 176 -9.81 4.52 -5.73
N LYS A 177 -10.80 5.19 -6.32
CA LYS A 177 -10.65 6.05 -7.48
C LYS A 177 -11.05 7.48 -7.14
N LYS A 178 -10.82 8.40 -8.06
CA LYS A 178 -11.12 9.81 -7.87
C LYS A 178 -12.58 10.07 -7.51
N ASP A 179 -13.51 9.35 -8.13
CA ASP A 179 -14.96 9.57 -8.11
C ASP A 179 -15.74 8.55 -7.28
N HIS A 180 -15.14 7.41 -6.97
CA HIS A 180 -15.80 6.35 -6.21
C HIS A 180 -14.85 5.45 -5.45
N VAL A 181 -15.40 4.69 -4.49
CA VAL A 181 -14.69 3.66 -3.73
C VAL A 181 -15.52 2.38 -3.78
N GLU A 182 -14.84 1.27 -4.07
CA GLU A 182 -15.41 -0.07 -4.02
C GLU A 182 -14.78 -0.85 -2.87
N PHE A 183 -15.61 -1.53 -2.09
CA PHE A 183 -15.17 -2.37 -0.97
C PHE A 183 -15.40 -3.84 -1.29
N PHE A 184 -14.49 -4.68 -0.80
CA PHE A 184 -14.51 -6.12 -1.01
C PHE A 184 -14.24 -6.85 0.31
N SER A 185 -14.90 -8.00 0.49
CA SER A 185 -14.56 -8.94 1.56
C SER A 185 -13.24 -9.66 1.26
N GLU A 186 -12.73 -10.42 2.21
CA GLU A 186 -11.55 -11.28 2.05
C GLU A 186 -11.72 -12.31 0.92
N GLU A 187 -12.97 -12.72 0.65
CA GLU A 187 -13.33 -13.63 -0.44
C GLU A 187 -13.39 -12.93 -1.80
N GLY A 188 -13.19 -11.61 -1.86
CA GLY A 188 -13.27 -10.83 -3.10
C GLY A 188 -14.70 -10.47 -3.53
N THR A 189 -15.67 -10.69 -2.65
CA THR A 189 -17.06 -10.30 -2.91
C THR A 189 -17.24 -8.80 -2.64
N LYS A 190 -17.84 -8.08 -3.58
CA LYS A 190 -18.14 -6.65 -3.41
C LYS A 190 -19.16 -6.45 -2.28
N ILE A 191 -18.85 -5.52 -1.39
CA ILE A 191 -19.70 -5.17 -0.24
C ILE A 191 -20.07 -3.69 -0.26
N ASN A 192 -21.24 -3.37 0.29
CA ASN A 192 -21.71 -2.00 0.42
C ASN A 192 -21.40 -1.49 1.83
N LYS A 193 -20.76 -0.34 1.90
CA LYS A 193 -20.50 0.36 3.16
C LYS A 193 -21.19 1.72 3.17
N LYS A 194 -21.66 2.12 4.35
CA LYS A 194 -22.17 3.48 4.59
C LYS A 194 -20.99 4.43 4.82
N VAL A 195 -21.12 5.62 4.27
CA VAL A 195 -20.23 6.78 4.50
C VAL A 195 -20.69 7.52 5.75
#